data_9f2ba036ebee23b54b7a623fce3e7e00
#
_entry.id   9f2ba036ebee23b54b7a623fce3e7e00
#
_cell.length_a   1.000
_cell.length_b   1.000
_cell.length_c   1.000
_cell.angle_alpha   90.00
_cell.angle_beta   90.00
_cell.angle_gamma   90.00
#
_symmetry.space_group_name_H-M   'P 1'
#
loop_
_entity.id
_entity.type
_entity.pdbx_description
1 polymer ?
#
loop_
_entity_poly.entity_id
_entity_poly.type
_entity_poly.pdbx_seq_one_letter_code
_entity_poly.pdbx_strand_id
1 'polypeptide(L)'
;MSDISLFLDESGSDNLRDTYYILALVVHDQSDALEGDIAKYQASLLQKGLSDIPFHATPLLNGHDDYEGMDIADRKRLLSTFRVFFRHLPIRYGWIVLRTKEYDTLDDVATAMRRRIVDFLFDNLAYFQSFDGVKIYYDDGQQSIA
;
A
#
# COMPACT_ATOMS: atom_id res chain seq x y z
N MET A 1 -23.87 -2.71 10.60
CA MET A 1 -23.13 -1.95 9.58
C MET A 1 -21.71 -1.79 10.08
N SER A 2 -20.78 -1.48 9.23
CA SER A 2 -19.36 -1.43 9.56
C SER A 2 -18.71 -0.16 9.04
N ASP A 3 -17.53 0.15 9.57
CA ASP A 3 -16.66 1.18 9.02
C ASP A 3 -15.82 0.59 7.89
N ILE A 4 -15.44 1.43 6.95
CA ILE A 4 -14.47 1.11 5.92
C ILE A 4 -13.17 1.88 6.14
N SER A 5 -12.04 1.21 5.97
CA SER A 5 -10.72 1.83 6.04
C SER A 5 -10.12 1.96 4.65
N LEU A 6 -9.60 3.13 4.35
CA LEU A 6 -8.86 3.44 3.14
C LEU A 6 -7.42 3.79 3.52
N PHE A 7 -6.48 2.99 3.06
CA PHE A 7 -5.04 3.19 3.28
C PHE A 7 -4.43 3.74 2.01
N LEU A 8 -3.66 4.81 2.16
CA LEU A 8 -2.98 5.49 1.07
C LEU A 8 -1.47 5.48 1.32
N ASP A 9 -0.72 5.09 0.31
CA ASP A 9 0.74 5.14 0.33
C ASP A 9 1.25 5.60 -1.03
N GLU A 10 2.27 6.46 -1.03
CA GLU A 10 2.79 7.07 -2.25
C GLU A 10 4.25 6.71 -2.52
N SER A 11 4.63 6.77 -3.79
CA SER A 11 6.00 6.54 -4.26
C SER A 11 6.35 7.51 -5.39
N GLY A 12 7.55 8.07 -5.35
CA GLY A 12 8.07 8.94 -6.40
C GLY A 12 7.63 10.41 -6.31
N SER A 13 7.16 10.86 -5.13
CA SER A 13 6.61 12.22 -4.94
C SER A 13 7.66 13.31 -4.70
N ASP A 14 8.87 12.95 -4.39
CA ASP A 14 9.91 13.85 -3.84
C ASP A 14 10.72 14.58 -4.92
N ASN A 15 10.63 14.16 -6.17
CA ASN A 15 11.31 14.85 -7.25
C ASN A 15 10.69 14.57 -8.62
N LEU A 16 10.92 15.51 -9.58
CA LEU A 16 10.45 15.38 -10.96
C LEU A 16 11.34 14.46 -11.82
N ARG A 17 12.41 13.90 -11.27
CA ARG A 17 13.30 12.99 -12.01
C ARG A 17 12.72 11.57 -12.06
N ASP A 18 11.90 11.20 -11.09
CA ASP A 18 11.18 9.95 -11.14
C ASP A 18 10.20 10.00 -12.31
N THR A 19 10.13 8.92 -13.08
CA THR A 19 9.26 8.83 -14.26
C THR A 19 7.79 8.86 -13.89
N TYR A 20 7.46 8.28 -12.74
CA TYR A 20 6.10 8.13 -12.26
C TYR A 20 5.97 8.56 -10.80
N TYR A 21 4.83 9.16 -10.50
CA TYR A 21 4.31 9.33 -9.17
C TYR A 21 3.11 8.40 -9.00
N ILE A 22 3.19 7.50 -8.04
CA ILE A 22 2.20 6.43 -7.83
C ILE A 22 1.60 6.57 -6.45
N LEU A 23 0.28 6.50 -6.36
CA LEU A 23 -0.45 6.34 -5.12
C LEU A 23 -1.11 4.97 -5.11
N ALA A 24 -0.78 4.15 -4.13
CA ALA A 24 -1.47 2.90 -3.85
C ALA A 24 -2.66 3.15 -2.91
N LEU A 25 -3.77 2.47 -3.17
CA LEU A 25 -4.99 2.54 -2.39
C LEU A 25 -5.36 1.12 -1.95
N VAL A 26 -5.55 0.92 -0.65
CA VAL A 26 -6.05 -0.34 -0.11
C VAL A 26 -7.32 -0.06 0.68
N VAL A 27 -8.39 -0.79 0.39
CA VAL A 27 -9.69 -0.63 1.01
C VAL A 27 -10.03 -1.90 1.76
N HIS A 28 -10.35 -1.77 3.05
CA HIS A 28 -10.73 -2.87 3.92
C HIS A 28 -12.04 -2.57 4.64
N ASP A 29 -13.03 -3.44 4.46
CA ASP A 29 -14.26 -3.44 5.26
C ASP A 29 -13.91 -3.98 6.65
N GLN A 30 -14.13 -3.17 7.69
CA GLN A 30 -13.78 -3.54 9.07
C GLN A 30 -14.59 -4.72 9.63
N SER A 31 -15.66 -5.13 8.97
CA SER A 31 -16.39 -6.36 9.30
C SER A 31 -15.69 -7.63 8.80
N ASP A 32 -14.77 -7.51 7.85
CA ASP A 32 -14.00 -8.63 7.34
C ASP A 32 -12.81 -8.92 8.27
N ALA A 33 -12.82 -10.10 8.91
CA ALA A 33 -11.76 -10.49 9.84
C ALA A 33 -10.47 -10.84 9.10
N LEU A 34 -9.33 -10.34 9.60
CA LEU A 34 -7.98 -10.59 9.06
C LEU A 34 -7.18 -11.57 9.92
N GLU A 35 -7.59 -11.81 11.15
CA GLU A 35 -6.81 -12.56 12.15
C GLU A 35 -6.44 -13.97 11.68
N GLY A 36 -7.37 -14.64 11.00
CA GLY A 36 -7.14 -15.98 10.46
C GLY A 36 -6.07 -15.99 9.35
N ASP A 37 -6.09 -15.02 8.47
CA ASP A 37 -5.11 -14.90 7.39
C ASP A 37 -3.74 -14.49 7.93
N ILE A 38 -3.70 -13.58 8.91
CA ILE A 38 -2.47 -13.18 9.60
C ILE A 38 -1.85 -14.37 10.32
N ALA A 39 -2.64 -15.15 11.05
CA ALA A 39 -2.16 -16.34 11.75
C ALA A 39 -1.57 -17.38 10.79
N LYS A 40 -2.19 -17.60 9.65
CA LYS A 40 -1.67 -18.50 8.60
C LYS A 40 -0.34 -17.99 8.02
N TYR A 41 -0.24 -16.70 7.80
CA TYR A 41 0.99 -16.08 7.32
C TYR A 41 2.13 -16.24 8.31
N GLN A 42 1.90 -15.93 9.58
CA GLN A 42 2.88 -16.08 10.67
C GLN A 42 3.31 -17.54 10.84
N ALA A 43 2.37 -18.49 10.81
CA ALA A 43 2.67 -19.91 10.87
C ALA A 43 3.53 -20.36 9.67
N SER A 44 3.26 -19.85 8.47
CA SER A 44 4.04 -20.13 7.27
C SER A 44 5.47 -19.61 7.39
N LEU A 45 5.66 -18.40 7.91
CA LEU A 45 6.99 -17.84 8.19
C LEU A 45 7.77 -18.71 9.17
N LEU A 46 7.15 -19.06 10.28
CA LEU A 46 7.76 -19.91 11.31
C LEU A 46 8.17 -21.28 10.75
N GLN A 47 7.30 -21.92 10.00
CA GLN A 47 7.59 -23.21 9.34
C GLN A 47 8.78 -23.14 8.39
N LYS A 48 8.97 -22.00 7.74
CA LYS A 48 10.07 -21.78 6.79
C LYS A 48 11.35 -21.23 7.45
N GLY A 49 11.32 -21.00 8.76
CA GLY A 49 12.45 -20.40 9.49
C GLY A 49 12.69 -18.94 9.11
N LEU A 50 11.67 -18.22 8.70
CA LEU A 50 11.75 -16.81 8.30
C LEU A 50 11.24 -15.90 9.43
N SER A 51 11.86 -14.72 9.54
CA SER A 51 11.46 -13.72 10.53
C SER A 51 10.15 -13.03 10.12
N ASP A 52 9.30 -12.74 11.12
CA ASP A 52 8.10 -11.92 10.95
C ASP A 52 8.47 -10.44 11.10
N ILE A 53 8.85 -9.83 10.00
CA ILE A 53 9.20 -8.41 9.93
C ILE A 53 8.22 -7.68 9.00
N PRO A 54 7.96 -6.38 9.23
CA PRO A 54 7.10 -5.60 8.35
C PRO A 54 7.56 -5.68 6.91
N PHE A 55 6.63 -5.93 6.00
CA PHE A 55 6.96 -6.08 4.59
C PHE A 55 7.23 -4.72 3.94
N HIS A 56 8.43 -4.55 3.42
CA HIS A 56 8.85 -3.39 2.64
C HIS A 56 9.50 -3.86 1.34
N ALA A 57 8.85 -3.58 0.21
CA ALA A 57 9.27 -4.11 -1.09
C ALA A 57 10.68 -3.65 -1.49
N THR A 58 10.97 -2.35 -1.40
CA THR A 58 12.27 -1.80 -1.82
C THR A 58 13.44 -2.30 -0.98
N PRO A 59 13.41 -2.23 0.37
CA PRO A 59 14.44 -2.84 1.21
C PRO A 59 14.60 -4.35 0.99
N LEU A 60 13.49 -5.08 0.82
CA LEU A 60 13.52 -6.52 0.54
C LEU A 60 14.27 -6.83 -0.76
N LEU A 61 13.98 -6.09 -1.84
CA LEU A 61 14.60 -6.31 -3.15
C LEU A 61 16.09 -5.96 -3.13
N ASN A 62 16.47 -4.92 -2.42
CA ASN A 62 17.83 -4.41 -2.38
C ASN A 62 18.69 -4.99 -1.24
N GLY A 63 18.08 -5.65 -0.25
CA GLY A 63 18.80 -6.22 0.90
C GLY A 63 19.28 -5.16 1.90
N HIS A 64 18.46 -4.15 2.14
CA HIS A 64 18.70 -3.07 3.10
C HIS A 64 17.79 -3.17 4.32
N ASP A 65 18.04 -2.34 5.32
CA ASP A 65 17.26 -2.22 6.55
C ASP A 65 17.08 -3.58 7.24
N ASP A 66 15.86 -3.97 7.55
CA ASP A 66 15.53 -5.25 8.21
C ASP A 66 15.95 -6.50 7.42
N TYR A 67 16.32 -6.35 6.16
CA TYR A 67 16.77 -7.43 5.27
C TYR A 67 18.28 -7.45 5.07
N GLU A 68 19.01 -6.59 5.76
CA GLU A 68 20.47 -6.55 5.68
C GLU A 68 21.08 -7.87 6.20
N GLY A 69 22.01 -8.43 5.44
CA GLY A 69 22.63 -9.72 5.75
C GLY A 69 21.78 -10.95 5.42
N MET A 70 20.53 -10.78 5.02
CA MET A 70 19.69 -11.89 4.55
C MET A 70 20.06 -12.29 3.13
N ASP A 71 20.20 -13.57 2.87
CA ASP A 71 20.55 -14.05 1.54
C ASP A 71 19.37 -13.86 0.54
N ILE A 72 19.69 -13.92 -0.75
CA ILE A 72 18.71 -13.72 -1.82
C ILE A 72 17.61 -14.80 -1.79
N ALA A 73 17.98 -16.03 -1.42
CA ALA A 73 17.02 -17.13 -1.38
C ALA A 73 15.96 -16.89 -0.30
N ASP A 74 16.36 -16.44 0.88
CA ASP A 74 15.43 -16.13 1.97
C ASP A 74 14.58 -14.89 1.65
N ARG A 75 15.14 -13.87 1.03
CA ARG A 75 14.37 -12.71 0.57
C ARG A 75 13.31 -13.09 -0.48
N LYS A 76 13.64 -13.98 -1.40
CA LYS A 76 12.66 -14.54 -2.35
C LYS A 76 11.58 -15.37 -1.66
N ARG A 77 11.93 -16.13 -0.65
CA ARG A 77 10.96 -16.91 0.15
C ARG A 77 10.02 -16.00 0.93
N LEU A 78 10.52 -14.90 1.53
CA LEU A 78 9.70 -13.88 2.17
C LEU A 78 8.71 -13.25 1.19
N LEU A 79 9.17 -12.80 0.03
CA LEU A 79 8.33 -12.22 -1.01
C LEU A 79 7.23 -13.20 -1.45
N SER A 80 7.60 -14.44 -1.69
CA SER A 80 6.68 -15.50 -2.10
C SER A 80 5.61 -15.77 -1.05
N THR A 81 6.02 -15.84 0.22
CA THR A 81 5.12 -16.09 1.35
C THR A 81 4.15 -14.91 1.55
N PHE A 82 4.67 -13.68 1.47
CA PHE A 82 3.84 -12.48 1.55
C PHE A 82 2.83 -12.40 0.38
N ARG A 83 3.26 -12.74 -0.83
CA ARG A 83 2.38 -12.75 -1.99
C ARG A 83 1.20 -13.70 -1.81
N VAL A 84 1.42 -14.89 -1.25
CA VAL A 84 0.36 -15.84 -0.96
C VAL A 84 -0.60 -15.26 0.08
N PHE A 85 -0.09 -14.70 1.16
CA PHE A 85 -0.88 -14.01 2.18
C PHE A 85 -1.74 -12.90 1.59
N PHE A 86 -1.12 -11.97 0.86
CA PHE A 86 -1.78 -10.81 0.28
C PHE A 86 -2.94 -11.19 -0.67
N ARG A 87 -2.76 -12.25 -1.46
CA ARG A 87 -3.79 -12.71 -2.41
C ARG A 87 -5.04 -13.28 -1.77
N HIS A 88 -4.97 -13.69 -0.51
CA HIS A 88 -6.09 -14.27 0.23
C HIS A 88 -6.79 -13.26 1.16
N LEU A 89 -6.24 -12.06 1.31
CA LEU A 89 -6.85 -11.02 2.14
C LEU A 89 -8.17 -10.54 1.55
N PRO A 90 -9.21 -10.33 2.39
CA PRO A 90 -10.48 -9.74 1.97
C PRO A 90 -10.34 -8.22 1.84
N ILE A 91 -9.49 -7.77 0.92
CA ILE A 91 -9.23 -6.36 0.63
C ILE A 91 -9.45 -6.06 -0.84
N ARG A 92 -9.72 -4.80 -1.12
CA ARG A 92 -9.67 -4.25 -2.49
C ARG A 92 -8.48 -3.32 -2.59
N TYR A 93 -7.86 -3.27 -3.73
CA TYR A 93 -6.73 -2.38 -3.95
C TYR A 93 -6.70 -1.84 -5.38
N GLY A 94 -6.06 -0.71 -5.52
CA GLY A 94 -5.84 -0.06 -6.81
C GLY A 94 -4.68 0.91 -6.71
N TRP A 95 -4.45 1.63 -7.78
CA TRP A 95 -3.41 2.66 -7.83
C TRP A 95 -3.79 3.78 -8.77
N ILE A 96 -3.24 4.96 -8.48
CA ILE A 96 -3.27 6.14 -9.34
C ILE A 96 -1.85 6.40 -9.79
N VAL A 97 -1.63 6.55 -11.10
CA VAL A 97 -0.30 6.77 -11.68
C VAL A 97 -0.31 8.08 -12.43
N LEU A 98 0.64 8.96 -12.11
CA LEU A 98 0.91 10.19 -12.85
C LEU A 98 2.30 10.11 -13.49
N ARG A 99 2.43 10.61 -14.72
CA ARG A 99 3.73 10.80 -15.37
C ARG A 99 4.27 12.15 -14.98
N THR A 100 5.36 12.19 -14.24
CA THR A 100 5.92 13.43 -13.70
C THR A 100 6.35 14.41 -14.78
N LYS A 101 6.80 13.92 -15.93
CA LYS A 101 7.19 14.76 -17.08
C LYS A 101 6.05 15.56 -17.71
N GLU A 102 4.80 15.26 -17.38
CA GLU A 102 3.62 16.00 -17.84
C GLU A 102 3.35 17.25 -17.01
N TYR A 103 4.13 17.46 -15.94
CA TYR A 103 3.96 18.56 -14.98
C TYR A 103 5.25 19.38 -14.85
N ASP A 104 5.10 20.67 -14.65
CA ASP A 104 6.23 21.60 -14.56
C ASP A 104 6.83 21.66 -13.15
N THR A 105 5.99 21.47 -12.10
CA THR A 105 6.40 21.56 -10.71
C THR A 105 5.87 20.38 -9.88
N LEU A 106 6.50 20.15 -8.71
CA LEU A 106 5.99 19.17 -7.74
C LEU A 106 4.63 19.56 -7.21
N ASP A 107 4.33 20.85 -7.07
CA ASP A 107 3.00 21.32 -6.65
C ASP A 107 1.92 20.97 -7.67
N ASP A 108 2.24 21.04 -8.95
CA ASP A 108 1.31 20.62 -10.02
C ASP A 108 1.02 19.13 -9.95
N VAL A 109 2.05 18.32 -9.71
CA VAL A 109 1.91 16.85 -9.51
C VAL A 109 1.04 16.56 -8.29
N ALA A 110 1.30 17.20 -7.16
CA ALA A 110 0.53 17.02 -5.94
C ALA A 110 -0.93 17.44 -6.13
N THR A 111 -1.17 18.57 -6.79
CA THR A 111 -2.51 19.06 -7.11
C THR A 111 -3.27 18.09 -8.00
N ALA A 112 -2.62 17.55 -9.04
CA ALA A 112 -3.21 16.55 -9.91
C ALA A 112 -3.54 15.26 -9.15
N MET A 113 -2.66 14.81 -8.25
CA MET A 113 -2.91 13.62 -7.43
C MET A 113 -4.09 13.81 -6.49
N ARG A 114 -4.19 14.96 -5.80
CA ARG A 114 -5.36 15.30 -4.96
C ARG A 114 -6.66 15.23 -5.76
N ARG A 115 -6.67 15.78 -6.96
CA ARG A 115 -7.84 15.72 -7.86
C ARG A 115 -8.22 14.28 -8.20
N ARG A 116 -7.24 13.44 -8.52
CA ARG A 116 -7.48 12.03 -8.83
C ARG A 116 -8.02 11.26 -7.64
N ILE A 117 -7.58 11.58 -6.42
CA ILE A 117 -8.12 10.98 -5.18
C ILE A 117 -9.58 11.38 -5.01
N VAL A 118 -9.90 12.66 -5.19
CA VAL A 118 -11.27 13.15 -5.10
C VAL A 118 -12.16 12.49 -6.14
N ASP A 119 -11.71 12.39 -7.38
CA ASP A 119 -12.42 11.69 -8.46
C ASP A 119 -12.68 10.22 -8.10
N PHE A 120 -11.68 9.53 -7.56
CA PHE A 120 -11.83 8.15 -7.10
C PHE A 120 -12.91 8.01 -6.01
N LEU A 121 -12.93 8.91 -5.04
CA LEU A 121 -13.94 8.89 -3.98
C LEU A 121 -15.34 9.16 -4.53
N PHE A 122 -15.48 10.11 -5.45
CA PHE A 122 -16.76 10.42 -6.08
C PHE A 122 -17.24 9.31 -7.02
N ASP A 123 -16.36 8.71 -7.79
CA ASP A 123 -16.69 7.59 -8.68
C ASP A 123 -17.18 6.35 -7.90
N ASN A 124 -16.74 6.23 -6.64
CA ASN A 124 -17.13 5.14 -5.75
C ASN A 124 -18.04 5.62 -4.59
N LEU A 125 -18.69 6.76 -4.72
CA LEU A 125 -19.42 7.40 -3.63
C LEU A 125 -20.49 6.49 -3.03
N ALA A 126 -21.29 5.84 -3.87
CA ALA A 126 -22.35 4.94 -3.41
C ALA A 126 -21.80 3.77 -2.58
N TYR A 127 -20.63 3.26 -2.95
CA TYR A 127 -19.95 2.22 -2.18
C TYR A 127 -19.51 2.74 -0.80
N PHE A 128 -18.86 3.89 -0.72
CA PHE A 128 -18.41 4.45 0.56
C PHE A 128 -19.60 4.87 1.45
N GLN A 129 -20.68 5.36 0.86
CA GLN A 129 -21.90 5.74 1.60
C GLN A 129 -22.66 4.52 2.17
N SER A 130 -22.37 3.31 1.75
CA SER A 130 -22.97 2.10 2.30
C SER A 130 -22.39 1.70 3.68
N PHE A 131 -21.36 2.39 4.15
CA PHE A 131 -20.72 2.17 5.45
C PHE A 131 -21.11 3.26 6.46
N ASP A 132 -21.01 2.94 7.75
CA ASP A 132 -21.32 3.89 8.83
C ASP A 132 -20.28 5.02 8.91
N GLY A 133 -19.02 4.70 8.63
CA GLY A 133 -17.92 5.64 8.62
C GLY A 133 -16.82 5.25 7.64
N VAL A 134 -16.11 6.25 7.16
CA VAL A 134 -14.92 6.07 6.31
C VAL A 134 -13.71 6.60 7.06
N LYS A 135 -12.73 5.73 7.30
CA LYS A 135 -11.47 6.08 7.94
C LYS A 135 -10.36 6.11 6.89
N ILE A 136 -9.67 7.22 6.80
CA ILE A 136 -8.56 7.39 5.85
C ILE A 136 -7.26 7.41 6.62
N TYR A 137 -6.35 6.51 6.26
CA TYR A 137 -5.01 6.40 6.81
C TYR A 137 -4.00 6.78 5.73
N TYR A 138 -3.17 7.74 6.04
CA TYR A 138 -2.12 8.24 5.17
C TYR A 138 -0.79 8.19 5.90
N ASP A 139 0.26 7.72 5.24
CA ASP A 139 1.59 7.66 5.84
C ASP A 139 2.20 9.07 5.91
N ASP A 140 2.42 9.57 7.13
CA ASP A 140 2.98 10.91 7.40
C ASP A 140 4.42 11.10 6.92
N GLY A 141 5.06 10.07 6.39
CA GLY A 141 6.44 10.15 5.88
C GLY A 141 6.61 11.04 4.65
N GLN A 142 5.51 11.40 3.98
CA GLN A 142 5.53 12.20 2.76
C GLN A 142 4.45 13.29 2.83
N GLN A 143 4.88 14.53 2.96
CA GLN A 143 4.00 15.68 3.24
C GLN A 143 3.26 16.28 2.03
N SER A 144 3.44 15.73 0.83
CA SER A 144 3.00 16.38 -0.40
C SER A 144 1.49 16.36 -0.65
N ILE A 145 0.74 15.48 0.03
CA ILE A 145 -0.71 15.33 -0.16
C ILE A 145 -1.54 15.78 1.05
N ALA A 146 -0.90 15.99 2.19
CA ALA A 146 -1.58 16.40 3.43
C ALA A 146 -2.24 17.80 3.33
#